data_1c983d868d25b1b540285ea5544019b4
#
_entry.id   1c983d868d25b1b540285ea5544019b4
#
_cell.length_a   1.000
_cell.length_b   1.000
_cell.length_c   1.000
_cell.angle_alpha   90.00
_cell.angle_beta   90.00
_cell.angle_gamma   90.00
#
_symmetry.space_group_name_H-M   'P 1'
#
loop_
_entity.id
_entity.type
_entity.pdbx_description
1 polymer ?
#
loop_
_entity_poly.entity_id
_entity_poly.type
_entity_poly.pdbx_seq_one_letter_code
_entity_poly.pdbx_strand_id
1 'polypeptide(L)'
;MEEKKYTSLIRLRMSAKDAHYGGNLVDGAHMVHLFGDVATKLLIQCDGDEGLFCAYNNIEFKAPVYAGDFIEAYGEITHIGNTSRKMKFEARKVAVPRPDISDSAADFLAEPIVVAVLPLRQVPTACVMPAALLCLPTSLARSI
;
A
#
# COMPACT_ATOMS: atom_id res chain seq x y z
N MET A 1 12.43 26.37 -5.99
CA MET A 1 12.23 25.08 -6.70
C MET A 1 11.28 24.22 -5.89
N GLU A 2 10.18 23.82 -6.47
CA GLU A 2 9.30 22.86 -5.80
C GLU A 2 10.01 21.52 -5.69
N GLU A 3 10.03 20.98 -4.48
CA GLU A 3 10.55 19.64 -4.24
C GLU A 3 9.63 18.62 -4.95
N LYS A 4 10.19 17.78 -5.80
CA LYS A 4 9.41 16.83 -6.58
C LYS A 4 8.75 15.80 -5.65
N LYS A 5 7.44 15.87 -5.53
CA LYS A 5 6.66 14.95 -4.72
C LYS A 5 6.28 13.71 -5.54
N TYR A 6 6.67 12.54 -5.05
CA TYR A 6 6.31 11.27 -5.66
C TYR A 6 5.08 10.70 -4.95
N THR A 7 4.00 10.56 -5.69
CA THR A 7 2.75 9.97 -5.21
C THR A 7 2.25 8.90 -6.17
N SER A 8 1.53 7.93 -5.67
CA SER A 8 0.91 6.87 -6.46
C SER A 8 -0.43 6.46 -5.89
N LEU A 9 -1.35 6.09 -6.77
CA LEU A 9 -2.66 5.60 -6.44
C LEU A 9 -2.97 4.37 -7.28
N ILE A 10 -3.43 3.31 -6.65
CA ILE A 10 -3.96 2.12 -7.29
C ILE A 10 -5.42 1.98 -6.89
N ARG A 11 -6.28 1.79 -7.87
CA ARG A 11 -7.72 1.58 -7.70
C ARG A 11 -8.07 0.18 -8.18
N LEU A 12 -8.79 -0.58 -7.37
CA LEU A 12 -9.21 -1.92 -7.73
C LEU A 12 -10.47 -2.34 -6.97
N ARG A 13 -11.13 -3.37 -7.49
CA ARG A 13 -12.22 -4.04 -6.83
C ARG A 13 -11.74 -5.33 -6.18
N MET A 14 -12.12 -5.58 -4.94
CA MET A 14 -11.86 -6.86 -4.29
C MET A 14 -12.70 -7.95 -4.92
N SER A 15 -12.05 -9.01 -5.37
CA SER A 15 -12.72 -10.18 -5.95
C SER A 15 -13.10 -11.20 -4.87
N ALA A 16 -13.93 -12.16 -5.24
CA ALA A 16 -14.22 -13.29 -4.36
C ALA A 16 -12.98 -14.13 -4.02
N LYS A 17 -11.98 -14.15 -4.89
CA LYS A 17 -10.68 -14.82 -4.65
C LYS A 17 -9.84 -14.12 -3.60
N ASP A 18 -10.01 -12.82 -3.41
CA ASP A 18 -9.29 -12.03 -2.42
C ASP A 18 -9.86 -12.25 -1.01
N ALA A 19 -11.10 -12.72 -0.92
CA ALA A 19 -11.77 -13.04 0.34
C ALA A 19 -11.27 -14.39 0.90
N HIS A 20 -10.15 -14.34 1.62
CA HIS A 20 -9.48 -15.51 2.18
C HIS A 20 -10.18 -16.04 3.44
N TYR A 21 -10.82 -15.18 4.22
CA TYR A 21 -11.54 -15.55 5.41
C TYR A 21 -13.03 -15.81 5.17
N GLY A 22 -13.69 -16.48 6.11
CA GLY A 22 -15.13 -16.69 6.07
C GLY A 22 -15.92 -15.37 6.04
N GLY A 23 -17.17 -15.41 5.54
CA GLY A 23 -18.03 -14.24 5.43
C GLY A 23 -17.60 -13.23 4.37
N ASN A 24 -16.91 -13.68 3.32
CA ASN A 24 -16.37 -12.83 2.24
C ASN A 24 -15.38 -11.76 2.74
N LEU A 25 -14.73 -11.98 3.87
CA LEU A 25 -13.76 -11.06 4.45
C LEU A 25 -12.40 -11.20 3.76
N VAL A 26 -11.86 -10.08 3.31
CA VAL A 26 -10.50 -9.97 2.78
C VAL A 26 -9.52 -9.80 3.95
N ASP A 27 -8.46 -10.59 3.96
CA ASP A 27 -7.45 -10.54 5.02
C ASP A 27 -6.57 -9.27 4.95
N GLY A 28 -6.04 -8.88 6.09
CA GLY A 28 -5.16 -7.71 6.18
C GLY A 28 -3.87 -7.84 5.36
N ALA A 29 -3.36 -9.07 5.19
CA ALA A 29 -2.18 -9.31 4.38
C ALA A 29 -2.38 -8.89 2.92
N HIS A 30 -3.60 -8.98 2.41
CA HIS A 30 -3.93 -8.50 1.07
C HIS A 30 -3.77 -6.98 0.94
N MET A 31 -4.13 -6.22 1.97
CA MET A 31 -3.89 -4.77 2.00
C MET A 31 -2.40 -4.44 2.02
N VAL A 32 -1.60 -5.21 2.75
CA VAL A 32 -0.14 -5.08 2.76
C VAL A 32 0.45 -5.37 1.36
N HIS A 33 -0.10 -6.36 0.68
CA HIS A 33 0.28 -6.67 -0.71
C HIS A 33 0.01 -5.49 -1.65
N LEU A 34 -1.14 -4.83 -1.52
CA LEU A 34 -1.45 -3.62 -2.30
C LEU A 34 -0.47 -2.48 -2.00
N PHE A 35 -0.06 -2.30 -0.76
CA PHE A 35 0.97 -1.32 -0.41
C PHE A 35 2.31 -1.65 -1.07
N GLY A 36 2.62 -2.95 -1.23
CA GLY A 36 3.76 -3.41 -2.00
C GLY A 36 3.71 -2.95 -3.46
N ASP A 37 2.57 -3.09 -4.11
CA ASP A 37 2.38 -2.65 -5.50
C ASP A 37 2.47 -1.12 -5.63
N VAL A 38 1.88 -0.38 -4.68
CA VAL A 38 1.99 1.10 -4.64
C VAL A 38 3.44 1.53 -4.47
N ALA A 39 4.19 0.89 -3.58
CA ALA A 39 5.60 1.19 -3.35
C ALA A 39 6.47 0.88 -4.57
N THR A 40 6.24 -0.25 -5.22
CA THR A 40 6.93 -0.63 -6.46
C THR A 40 6.73 0.43 -7.53
N LYS A 41 5.50 0.90 -7.71
CA LYS A 41 5.17 1.96 -8.65
C LYS A 41 5.87 3.29 -8.30
N LEU A 42 5.94 3.64 -7.01
CA LEU A 42 6.67 4.83 -6.54
C LEU A 42 8.16 4.74 -6.82
N LEU A 43 8.77 3.56 -6.63
CA LEU A 43 10.19 3.33 -6.90
C LEU A 43 10.50 3.43 -8.39
N ILE A 44 9.65 2.86 -9.24
CA ILE A 44 9.80 2.99 -10.69
C ILE A 44 9.74 4.46 -11.11
N GLN A 45 8.85 5.25 -10.51
CA GLN A 45 8.76 6.69 -10.80
C GLN A 45 9.99 7.47 -10.32
N CYS A 46 10.53 7.11 -9.15
CA CYS A 46 11.64 7.81 -8.52
C CYS A 46 12.99 7.38 -9.07
N ASP A 47 13.21 6.09 -9.19
CA ASP A 47 14.51 5.48 -9.42
C ASP A 47 14.60 4.67 -10.74
N GLY A 48 13.48 4.42 -11.41
CA GLY A 48 13.44 3.55 -12.59
C GLY A 48 13.66 2.07 -12.29
N ASP A 49 13.51 1.66 -11.03
CA ASP A 49 13.77 0.32 -10.54
C ASP A 49 12.65 -0.11 -9.58
N GLU A 50 12.27 -1.38 -9.59
CA GLU A 50 11.20 -1.90 -8.72
C GLU A 50 11.59 -1.90 -7.24
N GLY A 51 12.87 -2.03 -6.94
CA GLY A 51 13.38 -2.09 -5.58
C GLY A 51 12.91 -3.28 -4.78
N LEU A 52 13.24 -3.28 -3.51
CA LEU A 52 12.80 -4.31 -2.57
C LEU A 52 12.40 -3.69 -1.23
N PHE A 53 11.36 -4.24 -0.64
CA PHE A 53 10.97 -3.91 0.72
C PHE A 53 11.97 -4.41 1.73
N CYS A 54 12.34 -3.55 2.69
CA CYS A 54 13.14 -3.93 3.85
C CYS A 54 12.26 -4.18 5.08
N ALA A 55 11.32 -3.27 5.35
CA ALA A 55 10.48 -3.35 6.54
C ALA A 55 9.24 -2.47 6.45
N TYR A 56 8.21 -2.89 7.13
CA TYR A 56 7.08 -2.06 7.57
C TYR A 56 7.24 -1.80 9.06
N ASN A 57 7.19 -0.54 9.48
CA ASN A 57 7.38 -0.22 10.91
C ASN A 57 6.09 -0.36 11.72
N ASN A 58 4.96 0.02 11.14
CA ASN A 58 3.67 -0.09 11.79
C ASN A 58 2.56 -0.13 10.73
N ILE A 59 1.62 -1.03 10.90
CA ILE A 59 0.44 -1.12 10.05
C ILE A 59 -0.78 -1.20 10.97
N GLU A 60 -1.74 -0.30 10.75
CA GLU A 60 -3.00 -0.31 11.47
C GLU A 60 -4.14 -0.65 10.52
N PHE A 61 -4.92 -1.65 10.87
CA PHE A 61 -6.16 -1.99 10.17
C PHE A 61 -7.33 -1.32 10.88
N LYS A 62 -8.04 -0.45 10.18
CA LYS A 62 -9.06 0.42 10.75
C LYS A 62 -10.49 -0.07 10.52
N ALA A 63 -10.72 -0.75 9.40
CA ALA A 63 -12.03 -1.26 9.02
C ALA A 63 -11.92 -2.55 8.19
N PRO A 64 -12.91 -3.44 8.24
CA PRO A 64 -12.92 -4.65 7.45
C PRO A 64 -13.13 -4.35 5.96
N VAL A 65 -12.55 -5.20 5.12
CA VAL A 65 -12.72 -5.17 3.66
C VAL A 65 -13.38 -6.48 3.23
N TYR A 66 -14.35 -6.38 2.35
CA TYR A 66 -15.11 -7.53 1.84
C TYR A 66 -14.98 -7.67 0.33
N ALA A 67 -15.21 -8.87 -0.17
CA ALA A 67 -15.33 -9.10 -1.62
C ALA A 67 -16.39 -8.15 -2.20
N GLY A 68 -16.05 -7.53 -3.33
CA GLY A 68 -16.90 -6.54 -4.00
C GLY A 68 -16.64 -5.10 -3.59
N ASP A 69 -15.91 -4.84 -2.50
CA ASP A 69 -15.52 -3.48 -2.12
C ASP A 69 -14.54 -2.89 -3.15
N PHE A 70 -14.71 -1.61 -3.46
CA PHE A 70 -13.76 -0.85 -4.27
C PHE A 70 -12.78 -0.12 -3.37
N ILE A 71 -11.51 -0.37 -3.56
CA ILE A 71 -10.41 0.13 -2.74
C ILE A 71 -9.54 1.08 -3.56
N GLU A 72 -9.15 2.18 -2.93
CA GLU A 72 -8.08 3.06 -3.39
C GLU A 72 -6.90 2.92 -2.43
N ALA A 73 -5.76 2.47 -2.94
CA ALA A 73 -4.50 2.40 -2.20
C ALA A 73 -3.59 3.53 -2.65
N TYR A 74 -3.29 4.44 -1.74
CA TYR A 74 -2.46 5.62 -1.96
C TYR A 74 -1.12 5.47 -1.25
N GLY A 75 -0.07 5.98 -1.85
CA GLY A 75 1.22 6.11 -1.22
C GLY A 75 1.99 7.34 -1.68
N GLU A 76 2.92 7.78 -0.85
CA GLU A 76 3.87 8.83 -1.20
C GLU A 76 5.25 8.54 -0.59
N ILE A 77 6.30 8.98 -1.29
CA ILE A 77 7.64 9.00 -0.74
C ILE A 77 7.77 10.21 0.18
N THR A 78 8.12 9.96 1.43
CA THR A 78 8.27 11.00 2.47
C THR A 78 9.71 11.43 2.66
N HIS A 79 10.67 10.55 2.32
CA HIS A 79 12.10 10.85 2.41
C HIS A 79 12.89 10.00 1.41
N ILE A 80 13.85 10.63 0.75
CA ILE A 80 14.80 9.99 -0.14
C ILE A 80 16.16 10.03 0.54
N GLY A 81 16.60 8.86 1.03
CA GLY A 81 17.94 8.67 1.58
C GLY A 81 18.94 8.30 0.49
N ASN A 82 20.17 8.02 0.90
CA ASN A 82 21.21 7.60 -0.04
C ASN A 82 20.87 6.28 -0.73
N THR A 83 20.47 5.27 0.04
CA THR A 83 20.14 3.92 -0.44
C THR A 83 18.72 3.49 -0.06
N SER A 84 17.94 4.35 0.58
CA SER A 84 16.62 4.02 1.09
C SER A 84 15.58 5.04 0.67
N ARG A 85 14.32 4.59 0.61
CA ARG A 85 13.15 5.43 0.38
C ARG A 85 12.16 5.16 1.50
N LYS A 86 11.73 6.21 2.18
CA LYS A 86 10.70 6.13 3.21
C LYS A 86 9.36 6.52 2.60
N MET A 87 8.34 5.75 2.90
CA MET A 87 7.02 5.91 2.31
C MET A 87 5.94 5.84 3.38
N LYS A 88 4.82 6.49 3.11
CA LYS A 88 3.57 6.30 3.85
C LYS A 88 2.49 5.78 2.90
N PHE A 89 1.56 5.04 3.45
CA PHE A 89 0.46 4.44 2.68
C PHE A 89 -0.87 4.60 3.41
N GLU A 90 -1.92 4.65 2.63
CA GLU A 90 -3.30 4.63 3.10
C GLU A 90 -4.18 3.89 2.10
N ALA A 91 -5.01 2.99 2.57
CA ALA A 91 -6.04 2.33 1.77
C ALA A 91 -7.42 2.76 2.24
N ARG A 92 -8.31 3.09 1.30
CA ARG A 92 -9.68 3.54 1.54
C ARG A 92 -10.66 2.71 0.76
N LYS A 93 -11.78 2.44 1.36
CA LYS A 93 -12.95 1.87 0.71
C LYS A 93 -13.84 3.02 0.21
N VAL A 94 -14.16 3.02 -1.09
CA VAL A 94 -14.89 4.11 -1.75
C VAL A 94 -16.26 3.70 -2.26
N ALA A 95 -16.47 2.41 -2.54
CA ALA A 95 -17.77 1.86 -2.91
C ALA A 95 -17.93 0.46 -2.31
N VAL A 96 -19.14 0.12 -1.97
CA VAL A 96 -19.48 -1.14 -1.28
C VAL A 96 -20.70 -1.80 -1.91
N PRO A 97 -20.77 -3.15 -1.94
CA PRO A 97 -21.98 -3.86 -2.28
C PRO A 97 -23.11 -3.60 -1.28
N ARG A 98 -24.34 -3.64 -1.78
CA ARG A 98 -25.57 -3.50 -0.99
C ARG A 98 -26.46 -4.73 -1.18
N PRO A 99 -26.03 -5.91 -0.67
CA PRO A 99 -26.80 -7.14 -0.79
C PRO A 99 -28.15 -7.10 -0.05
N ASP A 100 -28.33 -6.17 0.87
CA ASP A 100 -29.60 -5.88 1.53
C ASP A 100 -30.65 -5.31 0.58
N ILE A 101 -30.24 -4.69 -0.53
CA ILE A 101 -31.14 -4.15 -1.57
C ILE A 101 -31.34 -5.17 -2.70
N SER A 102 -30.27 -5.66 -3.28
CA SER A 102 -30.26 -6.70 -4.32
C SER A 102 -28.85 -7.24 -4.53
N ASP A 103 -28.73 -8.38 -5.25
CA ASP A 103 -27.44 -9.02 -5.53
C ASP A 103 -26.45 -8.14 -6.32
N SER A 104 -26.97 -7.20 -7.09
CA SER A 104 -26.15 -6.29 -7.92
C SER A 104 -26.13 -4.85 -7.44
N ALA A 105 -26.82 -4.53 -6.34
CA ALA A 105 -26.82 -3.17 -5.80
C ALA A 105 -25.47 -2.82 -5.17
N ALA A 106 -25.04 -1.60 -5.37
CA ALA A 106 -23.81 -1.06 -4.77
C ALA A 106 -23.96 0.46 -4.59
N ASP A 107 -23.27 0.99 -3.58
CA ASP A 107 -23.25 2.42 -3.30
C ASP A 107 -21.82 2.97 -3.34
N PHE A 108 -21.68 4.18 -3.86
CA PHE A 108 -20.52 4.99 -3.55
C PHE A 108 -20.67 5.61 -2.16
N LEU A 109 -19.62 5.52 -1.37
CA LEU A 109 -19.62 6.14 -0.04
C LEU A 109 -19.45 7.67 -0.19
N ALA A 110 -20.29 8.44 0.51
CA ALA A 110 -20.18 9.89 0.54
C ALA A 110 -18.82 10.33 1.11
N GLU A 111 -18.33 9.59 2.12
CA GLU A 111 -16.99 9.72 2.66
C GLU A 111 -16.28 8.37 2.60
N PRO A 112 -15.10 8.27 1.96
CA PRO A 112 -14.32 7.05 1.95
C PRO A 112 -13.96 6.59 3.36
N ILE A 113 -13.99 5.28 3.58
CA ILE A 113 -13.63 4.67 4.86
C ILE A 113 -12.17 4.20 4.80
N VAL A 114 -11.33 4.72 5.68
CA VAL A 114 -9.95 4.26 5.81
C VAL A 114 -9.95 2.84 6.36
N VAL A 115 -9.35 1.91 5.62
CA VAL A 115 -9.31 0.47 5.96
C VAL A 115 -7.95 0.04 6.50
N ALA A 116 -6.88 0.64 6.00
CA ALA A 116 -5.53 0.39 6.48
C ALA A 116 -4.65 1.63 6.31
N VAL A 117 -3.75 1.85 7.25
CA VAL A 117 -2.78 2.95 7.20
C VAL A 117 -1.41 2.50 7.71
N LEU A 118 -0.38 3.12 7.14
CA LEU A 118 0.93 3.20 7.76
C LEU A 118 1.13 4.64 8.25
N PRO A 119 0.84 4.92 9.52
CA PRO A 119 0.89 6.28 10.06
C PRO A 119 2.33 6.81 10.21
N LEU A 120 2.48 8.10 10.02
CA LEU A 120 3.77 8.82 10.10
C LEU A 120 4.36 8.95 11.51
N ARG A 121 3.82 8.29 12.52
CA ARG A 121 4.27 8.51 13.91
C ARG A 121 5.70 7.98 14.13
N GLN A 122 6.64 8.89 14.07
CA GLN A 122 8.00 8.87 14.64
C GLN A 122 9.09 7.98 14.03
N VAL A 123 8.84 7.10 13.05
CA VAL A 123 9.88 6.29 12.40
C VAL A 123 9.47 6.01 10.94
N PRO A 124 10.42 5.82 10.02
CA PRO A 124 10.09 5.57 8.62
C PRO A 124 9.15 4.38 8.44
N THR A 125 8.08 4.61 7.75
CA THR A 125 6.93 3.69 7.66
C THR A 125 7.18 2.49 6.75
N ALA A 126 8.05 2.64 5.78
CA ALA A 126 8.61 1.56 4.97
C ALA A 126 10.00 1.97 4.50
N CYS A 127 10.92 1.04 4.54
CA CYS A 127 12.24 1.18 3.95
C CYS A 127 12.28 0.29 2.70
N VAL A 128 12.66 0.88 1.58
CA VAL A 128 12.79 0.18 0.31
C VAL A 128 14.17 0.48 -0.26
N MET A 129 14.87 -0.54 -0.75
CA MET A 129 16.19 -0.39 -1.35
C MET A 129 16.14 -0.71 -2.84
N PRO A 130 16.89 -0.02 -3.69
CA PRO A 130 17.07 -0.41 -5.07
C PRO A 130 17.61 -1.84 -5.19
N ALA A 131 17.07 -2.63 -6.10
CA ALA A 131 17.46 -4.03 -6.30
C ALA A 131 18.96 -4.17 -6.64
N ALA A 132 19.55 -3.18 -7.28
CA ALA A 132 20.97 -3.15 -7.60
C ALA A 132 21.90 -3.29 -6.39
N LEU A 133 21.46 -2.91 -5.20
CA LEU A 133 22.24 -3.04 -3.96
C LEU A 133 22.32 -4.48 -3.42
N LEU A 134 21.43 -5.36 -3.85
CA LEU A 134 21.46 -6.78 -3.47
C LEU A 134 22.51 -7.60 -4.23
N CYS A 135 23.02 -7.06 -5.34
CA CYS A 135 24.10 -7.69 -6.11
C CYS A 135 25.49 -7.34 -5.58
N LEU A 136 25.60 -6.53 -4.52
CA LEU A 136 26.88 -6.24 -3.88
C LEU A 136 27.31 -7.38 -2.99
N PRO A 137 28.60 -7.75 -2.99
CA PRO A 137 29.12 -8.79 -2.10
C PRO A 137 28.84 -8.39 -0.64
N THR A 138 28.48 -9.37 0.19
CA THR A 138 28.06 -9.24 1.59
C THR A 138 29.04 -8.46 2.50
N SER A 139 30.28 -8.26 2.07
CA SER A 139 31.27 -7.46 2.79
C SER A 139 31.00 -5.93 2.78
N LEU A 140 30.24 -5.44 1.81
CA LEU A 140 29.88 -4.01 1.69
C LEU A 140 28.51 -3.67 2.28
N ALA A 141 27.66 -4.65 2.50
CA ALA A 141 26.30 -4.46 3.04
C ALA A 141 26.27 -4.18 4.55
N ARG A 142 27.41 -4.33 5.27
CA ARG A 142 27.49 -4.11 6.72
C ARG A 142 27.81 -2.67 7.13
N SER A 143 27.93 -1.75 6.17
CA SER A 143 28.24 -0.33 6.44
C SER A 143 27.09 0.61 6.11
N ILE A 144 25.85 0.11 6.06
CA ILE A 144 24.64 0.90 5.76
C ILE A 144 23.82 1.08 7.03
#